data_618c969ed4f396e27a138b28e98fff7b
#
_entry.id   618c969ed4f396e27a138b28e98fff7b
#
_cell.length_a   1.000
_cell.length_b   1.000
_cell.length_c   1.000
_cell.angle_alpha   90.00
_cell.angle_beta   90.00
_cell.angle_gamma   90.00
#
_symmetry.space_group_name_H-M   'P 1'
#
loop_
_entity.id
_entity.type
_entity.pdbx_description
1 polymer ?
#
loop_
_entity_poly.entity_id
_entity_poly.type
_entity_poly.pdbx_seq_one_letter_code
_entity_poly.pdbx_strand_id
1 'polypeptide(L)'
;MPYTALILAGGQASRMGGVDKGLVELAGQPLIARTLQALAAQSQPPQRILISANRHLDEYAAYGHAVLPDTLPDYPGPLAGLLAGMQAAPDATLLMLPCDALVLPVDFAARLLAALPGQQVVSASDPAQWHPSLLALQPGLAAALAAYLASGGRSIRGWLATLQHQSLHVAQKLPNLNTLAAVHQLEQQWPAD
;
A
#
# COMPACT_ATOMS: atom_id res chain seq x y z
N MET A 1 12.55 13.02 5.63
CA MET A 1 13.13 12.44 4.40
C MET A 1 12.05 12.43 3.33
N PRO A 2 12.30 12.94 2.11
CA PRO A 2 11.30 12.89 1.03
C PRO A 2 11.02 11.44 0.62
N TYR A 3 9.77 11.14 0.24
CA TYR A 3 9.37 9.80 -0.18
C TYR A 3 8.22 9.86 -1.20
N THR A 4 8.06 8.76 -1.94
CA THR A 4 6.94 8.51 -2.84
C THR A 4 6.01 7.48 -2.20
N ALA A 5 4.71 7.76 -2.12
CA ALA A 5 3.72 6.79 -1.70
C ALA A 5 3.28 5.94 -2.91
N LEU A 6 3.20 4.62 -2.73
CA LEU A 6 2.64 3.69 -3.71
C LEU A 6 1.39 3.04 -3.11
N ILE A 7 0.22 3.37 -3.65
CA ILE A 7 -1.05 2.78 -3.25
C ILE A 7 -1.33 1.57 -4.14
N LEU A 8 -1.49 0.39 -3.53
CA LEU A 8 -1.90 -0.81 -4.23
C LEU A 8 -3.44 -0.86 -4.27
N ALA A 9 -4.03 -0.46 -5.39
CA ALA A 9 -5.47 -0.47 -5.64
C ALA A 9 -5.91 -1.67 -6.50
N GLY A 10 -4.98 -2.31 -7.21
CA GLY A 10 -5.24 -3.47 -8.07
C GLY A 10 -5.25 -4.78 -7.30
N GLY A 11 -6.22 -5.65 -7.62
CA GLY A 11 -6.28 -7.04 -7.16
C GLY A 11 -7.37 -7.78 -7.94
N GLN A 12 -7.31 -9.13 -7.99
CA GLN A 12 -8.32 -9.94 -8.72
C GLN A 12 -9.73 -9.87 -8.10
N ALA A 13 -10.01 -8.98 -7.15
CA ALA A 13 -11.33 -8.74 -6.52
C ALA A 13 -12.14 -10.00 -6.15
N SER A 14 -11.53 -11.18 -6.19
CA SER A 14 -12.17 -12.49 -5.99
C SER A 14 -12.85 -12.62 -4.61
N ARG A 15 -12.35 -11.90 -3.61
CA ARG A 15 -12.88 -11.92 -2.23
C ARG A 15 -14.00 -10.91 -1.99
N MET A 16 -14.23 -9.98 -2.91
CA MET A 16 -15.26 -8.93 -2.81
C MET A 16 -16.29 -9.02 -3.94
N GLY A 17 -16.53 -10.23 -4.47
CA GLY A 17 -17.55 -10.46 -5.50
C GLY A 17 -17.24 -9.79 -6.86
N GLY A 18 -15.96 -9.56 -7.19
CA GLY A 18 -15.57 -8.92 -8.45
C GLY A 18 -15.51 -7.38 -8.40
N VAL A 19 -15.95 -6.76 -7.30
CA VAL A 19 -15.91 -5.30 -7.12
C VAL A 19 -14.48 -4.83 -6.90
N ASP A 20 -14.09 -3.72 -7.53
CA ASP A 20 -12.78 -3.10 -7.31
C ASP A 20 -12.72 -2.49 -5.91
N LYS A 21 -11.79 -3.02 -5.08
CA LYS A 21 -11.71 -2.67 -3.66
C LYS A 21 -11.51 -1.17 -3.43
N GLY A 22 -10.66 -0.54 -4.23
CA GLY A 22 -10.35 0.89 -4.06
C GLY A 22 -11.55 1.80 -4.36
N LEU A 23 -12.51 1.31 -5.15
CA LEU A 23 -13.72 2.05 -5.53
C LEU A 23 -14.94 1.71 -4.67
N VAL A 24 -14.80 0.77 -3.71
CA VAL A 24 -15.85 0.53 -2.70
C VAL A 24 -16.01 1.78 -1.83
N GLU A 25 -17.25 2.19 -1.60
CA GLU A 25 -17.54 3.35 -0.78
C GLU A 25 -17.58 3.00 0.72
N LEU A 26 -17.07 3.92 1.52
CA LEU A 26 -17.21 3.98 2.96
C LEU A 26 -17.74 5.38 3.31
N ALA A 27 -18.95 5.47 3.89
CA ALA A 27 -19.63 6.73 4.19
C ALA A 27 -19.62 7.70 2.97
N GLY A 28 -20.07 7.19 1.81
CA GLY A 28 -20.23 7.97 0.57
C GLY A 28 -18.94 8.37 -0.15
N GLN A 29 -17.76 7.86 0.25
CA GLN A 29 -16.50 8.13 -0.42
C GLN A 29 -15.75 6.83 -0.72
N PRO A 30 -15.16 6.67 -1.94
CA PRO A 30 -14.33 5.52 -2.28
C PRO A 30 -13.13 5.34 -1.33
N LEU A 31 -12.76 4.09 -1.03
CA LEU A 31 -11.63 3.77 -0.15
C LEU A 31 -10.33 4.42 -0.61
N ILE A 32 -10.10 4.51 -1.93
CA ILE A 32 -8.93 5.20 -2.48
C ILE A 32 -8.92 6.68 -2.09
N ALA A 33 -10.06 7.38 -2.16
CA ALA A 33 -10.16 8.79 -1.80
C ALA A 33 -9.81 9.01 -0.32
N ARG A 34 -10.32 8.14 0.56
CA ARG A 34 -10.00 8.18 1.99
C ARG A 34 -8.54 7.85 2.29
N THR A 35 -7.94 6.91 1.54
CA THR A 35 -6.51 6.60 1.65
C THR A 35 -5.64 7.79 1.22
N LEU A 36 -6.03 8.50 0.17
CA LEU A 36 -5.37 9.74 -0.25
C LEU A 36 -5.47 10.83 0.81
N GLN A 37 -6.63 10.99 1.44
CA GLN A 37 -6.83 11.92 2.58
C GLN A 37 -5.94 11.55 3.77
N ALA A 38 -5.85 10.25 4.12
CA ALA A 38 -4.99 9.77 5.20
C ALA A 38 -3.50 10.02 4.93
N LEU A 39 -3.05 9.96 3.67
CA LEU A 39 -1.69 10.33 3.26
C LEU A 39 -1.45 11.84 3.32
N ALA A 40 -2.43 12.65 2.89
CA ALA A 40 -2.34 14.10 2.95
C ALA A 40 -2.30 14.63 4.40
N ALA A 41 -2.97 13.92 5.32
CA ALA A 41 -3.01 14.26 6.75
C ALA A 41 -1.76 13.81 7.53
N GLN A 42 -0.80 13.12 6.91
CA GLN A 42 0.44 12.73 7.60
C GLN A 42 1.26 13.95 7.99
N SER A 43 1.94 13.90 9.15
CA SER A 43 2.88 14.94 9.60
C SER A 43 4.02 15.19 8.60
N GLN A 44 4.30 14.18 7.78
CA GLN A 44 5.20 14.24 6.63
C GLN A 44 4.46 13.65 5.42
N PRO A 45 3.74 14.46 4.63
CA PRO A 45 3.04 13.95 3.45
C PRO A 45 4.03 13.54 2.34
N PRO A 46 3.64 12.63 1.44
CA PRO A 46 4.48 12.21 0.33
C PRO A 46 4.70 13.35 -0.68
N GLN A 47 5.89 13.38 -1.29
CA GLN A 47 6.16 14.32 -2.40
C GLN A 47 5.47 13.91 -3.70
N ARG A 48 5.24 12.61 -3.87
CA ARG A 48 4.60 12.00 -5.04
C ARG A 48 3.74 10.83 -4.60
N ILE A 49 2.62 10.64 -5.28
CA ILE A 49 1.77 9.47 -5.11
C ILE A 49 1.69 8.72 -6.44
N LEU A 50 1.83 7.40 -6.38
CA LEU A 50 1.62 6.46 -7.47
C LEU A 50 0.47 5.52 -7.07
N ILE A 51 -0.40 5.19 -8.02
CA ILE A 51 -1.49 4.24 -7.81
C ILE A 51 -1.23 3.03 -8.71
N SER A 52 -1.05 1.84 -8.14
CA SER A 52 -0.98 0.60 -8.91
C SER A 52 -2.39 0.04 -9.07
N ALA A 53 -2.88 -0.03 -10.30
CA ALA A 53 -4.19 -0.57 -10.64
C ALA A 53 -4.16 -1.22 -12.04
N ASN A 54 -4.97 -2.28 -12.24
CA ASN A 54 -5.06 -3.01 -13.51
C ASN A 54 -6.43 -2.87 -14.18
N ARG A 55 -7.38 -2.24 -13.49
CA ARG A 55 -8.75 -1.98 -13.97
C ARG A 55 -9.15 -0.57 -13.58
N HIS A 56 -10.20 -0.05 -14.20
CA HIS A 56 -10.74 1.28 -13.88
C HIS A 56 -9.67 2.39 -13.88
N LEU A 57 -8.72 2.31 -14.84
CA LEU A 57 -7.54 3.19 -14.88
C LEU A 57 -7.94 4.67 -14.96
N ASP A 58 -8.98 5.00 -15.74
CA ASP A 58 -9.47 6.37 -15.89
C ASP A 58 -10.09 6.90 -14.59
N GLU A 59 -10.81 6.04 -13.84
CA GLU A 59 -11.38 6.39 -12.54
C GLU A 59 -10.28 6.69 -11.52
N TYR A 60 -9.20 5.88 -11.49
CA TYR A 60 -8.04 6.17 -10.64
C TYR A 60 -7.25 7.39 -11.11
N ALA A 61 -7.11 7.62 -12.42
CA ALA A 61 -6.42 8.78 -12.97
C ALA A 61 -7.13 10.11 -12.64
N ALA A 62 -8.46 10.07 -12.45
CA ALA A 62 -9.26 11.24 -12.05
C ALA A 62 -8.84 11.82 -10.69
N TYR A 63 -8.13 11.07 -9.84
CA TYR A 63 -7.55 11.58 -8.59
C TYR A 63 -6.28 12.42 -8.80
N GLY A 64 -5.82 12.61 -10.04
CA GLY A 64 -4.68 13.49 -10.38
C GLY A 64 -3.30 12.87 -10.09
N HIS A 65 -3.23 11.55 -9.91
CA HIS A 65 -1.97 10.82 -9.66
C HIS A 65 -1.65 9.86 -10.80
N ALA A 66 -0.36 9.52 -10.97
CA ALA A 66 0.05 8.55 -11.98
C ALA A 66 -0.47 7.16 -11.62
N VAL A 67 -1.16 6.52 -12.58
CA VAL A 67 -1.67 5.16 -12.46
C VAL A 67 -0.75 4.21 -13.20
N LEU A 68 -0.32 3.14 -12.52
CA LEU A 68 0.63 2.16 -13.02
C LEU A 68 -0.07 0.81 -13.16
N PRO A 69 -0.25 0.27 -14.37
CA PRO A 69 -0.65 -1.11 -14.55
C PRO A 69 0.51 -2.06 -14.23
N ASP A 70 0.21 -3.30 -13.86
CA ASP A 70 1.22 -4.34 -13.71
C ASP A 70 1.92 -4.61 -15.05
N THR A 71 3.23 -4.72 -15.02
CA THR A 71 4.05 -5.01 -16.21
C THR A 71 4.25 -6.52 -16.44
N LEU A 72 3.86 -7.36 -15.48
CA LEU A 72 4.01 -8.80 -15.54
C LEU A 72 2.69 -9.48 -15.93
N PRO A 73 2.73 -10.51 -16.81
CA PRO A 73 1.55 -11.32 -17.12
C PRO A 73 1.05 -12.08 -15.89
N ASP A 74 -0.20 -12.51 -15.92
CA ASP A 74 -0.85 -13.38 -14.93
C ASP A 74 -1.06 -12.77 -13.54
N TYR A 75 -0.99 -11.45 -13.41
CA TYR A 75 -1.27 -10.72 -12.17
C TYR A 75 -0.67 -11.37 -10.92
N PRO A 76 0.66 -11.40 -10.76
CA PRO A 76 1.31 -12.14 -9.67
C PRO A 76 1.09 -11.54 -8.27
N GLY A 77 0.01 -10.78 -8.08
CA GLY A 77 -0.40 -10.21 -6.81
C GLY A 77 0.30 -8.89 -6.49
N PRO A 78 0.32 -8.47 -5.21
CA PRO A 78 0.75 -7.12 -4.80
C PRO A 78 2.22 -6.81 -5.11
N LEU A 79 3.06 -7.83 -5.32
CA LEU A 79 4.47 -7.64 -5.66
C LEU A 79 4.68 -7.14 -7.09
N ALA A 80 3.75 -7.38 -8.03
CA ALA A 80 3.83 -6.82 -9.37
C ALA A 80 3.62 -5.30 -9.34
N GLY A 81 2.59 -4.85 -8.63
CA GLY A 81 2.35 -3.43 -8.42
C GLY A 81 3.51 -2.74 -7.69
N LEU A 82 4.13 -3.42 -6.70
CA LEU A 82 5.32 -2.92 -6.03
C LEU A 82 6.49 -2.77 -6.99
N LEU A 83 6.73 -3.77 -7.86
CA LEU A 83 7.79 -3.72 -8.86
C LEU A 83 7.57 -2.57 -9.85
N ALA A 84 6.33 -2.39 -10.34
CA ALA A 84 5.98 -1.27 -11.21
C ALA A 84 6.23 0.08 -10.53
N GLY A 85 5.89 0.22 -9.25
CA GLY A 85 6.19 1.41 -8.45
C GLY A 85 7.68 1.70 -8.31
N MET A 86 8.49 0.67 -8.02
CA MET A 86 9.96 0.78 -7.95
C MET A 86 10.58 1.21 -9.28
N GLN A 87 10.06 0.68 -10.40
CA GLN A 87 10.52 1.04 -11.75
C GLN A 87 10.13 2.47 -12.14
N ALA A 88 8.97 2.95 -11.69
CA ALA A 88 8.51 4.32 -11.94
C ALA A 88 9.20 5.37 -11.06
N ALA A 89 9.84 4.95 -9.96
CA ALA A 89 10.55 5.83 -9.02
C ALA A 89 11.84 5.13 -8.50
N PRO A 90 12.84 4.87 -9.37
CA PRO A 90 13.97 3.99 -9.06
C PRO A 90 14.87 4.51 -7.92
N ASP A 91 14.97 5.82 -7.77
CA ASP A 91 15.84 6.48 -6.78
C ASP A 91 15.07 6.94 -5.53
N ALA A 92 13.75 6.67 -5.46
CA ALA A 92 12.92 7.13 -4.36
C ALA A 92 12.84 6.09 -3.23
N THR A 93 12.86 6.57 -1.99
CA THR A 93 12.28 5.81 -0.88
C THR A 93 10.79 5.68 -1.11
N LEU A 94 10.27 4.45 -1.10
CA LEU A 94 8.85 4.18 -1.29
C LEU A 94 8.17 3.88 0.05
N LEU A 95 6.96 4.41 0.24
CA LEU A 95 6.00 3.95 1.24
C LEU A 95 4.87 3.22 0.50
N MET A 96 4.82 1.91 0.60
CA MET A 96 3.75 1.09 0.02
C MET A 96 2.63 0.89 1.03
N LEU A 97 1.39 1.04 0.55
CA LEU A 97 0.19 0.78 1.34
C LEU A 97 -0.95 0.28 0.43
N PRO A 98 -1.88 -0.53 0.96
CA PRO A 98 -3.08 -0.92 0.23
C PRO A 98 -4.09 0.24 0.20
N CYS A 99 -5.02 0.21 -0.75
CA CYS A 99 -6.06 1.23 -0.96
C CYS A 99 -7.11 1.32 0.17
N ASP A 100 -7.01 0.49 1.19
CA ASP A 100 -7.85 0.50 2.40
C ASP A 100 -7.09 0.91 3.67
N ALA A 101 -5.92 1.51 3.53
CA ALA A 101 -5.14 2.06 4.65
C ALA A 101 -5.64 3.46 5.05
N LEU A 102 -6.89 3.56 5.52
CA LEU A 102 -7.57 4.84 5.78
C LEU A 102 -7.34 5.39 7.19
N VAL A 103 -7.04 4.53 8.16
CA VAL A 103 -6.90 4.90 9.57
C VAL A 103 -5.44 4.71 9.98
N LEU A 104 -4.63 5.71 9.70
CA LEU A 104 -3.20 5.72 10.03
C LEU A 104 -2.93 6.78 11.10
N PRO A 105 -2.06 6.51 12.08
CA PRO A 105 -1.54 7.59 12.95
C PRO A 105 -0.95 8.73 12.10
N VAL A 106 -1.10 9.96 12.54
CA VAL A 106 -0.61 11.14 11.82
C VAL A 106 0.92 11.13 11.60
N ASP A 107 1.66 10.41 12.43
CA ASP A 107 3.11 10.24 12.37
C ASP A 107 3.55 8.90 11.74
N PHE A 108 2.60 8.13 11.16
CA PHE A 108 2.87 6.78 10.66
C PHE A 108 3.99 6.73 9.62
N ALA A 109 3.90 7.56 8.58
CA ALA A 109 4.92 7.63 7.56
C ALA A 109 6.28 8.07 8.13
N ALA A 110 6.29 9.12 8.96
CA ALA A 110 7.51 9.63 9.57
C ALA A 110 8.21 8.56 10.42
N ARG A 111 7.47 7.76 11.18
CA ARG A 111 8.01 6.67 12.02
C ARG A 111 8.61 5.54 11.19
N LEU A 112 7.93 5.09 10.13
CA LEU A 112 8.48 4.06 9.24
C LEU A 112 9.77 4.53 8.57
N LEU A 113 9.78 5.77 8.06
CA LEU A 113 10.95 6.37 7.42
C LEU A 113 12.11 6.57 8.39
N ALA A 114 11.84 6.92 9.64
CA ALA A 114 12.86 7.09 10.68
C ALA A 114 13.51 5.75 11.09
N ALA A 115 12.78 4.64 10.97
CA ALA A 115 13.28 3.30 11.26
C ALA A 115 14.03 2.65 10.09
N LEU A 116 13.99 3.26 8.89
CA LEU A 116 14.56 2.68 7.65
C LEU A 116 16.10 2.68 7.59
N PRO A 117 16.85 3.64 8.19
CA PRO A 117 18.32 3.58 8.19
C PRO A 117 18.86 2.26 8.74
N GLY A 118 19.74 1.59 7.99
CA GLY A 118 20.29 0.27 8.34
C GLY A 118 19.39 -0.92 8.01
N GLN A 119 18.18 -0.67 7.48
CA GLN A 119 17.26 -1.69 6.98
C GLN A 119 17.02 -1.49 5.48
N GLN A 120 16.74 -2.56 4.75
CA GLN A 120 16.27 -2.45 3.37
C GLN A 120 14.77 -2.15 3.32
N VAL A 121 14.02 -2.72 4.27
CA VAL A 121 12.56 -2.56 4.39
C VAL A 121 12.16 -2.49 5.87
N VAL A 122 11.21 -1.62 6.17
CA VAL A 122 10.51 -1.58 7.46
C VAL A 122 9.02 -1.73 7.21
N SER A 123 8.38 -2.75 7.79
CA SER A 123 6.92 -2.93 7.72
C SER A 123 6.26 -2.54 9.04
N ALA A 124 4.93 -2.40 9.04
CA ALA A 124 4.17 -2.13 10.25
C ALA A 124 3.61 -3.40 10.89
N SER A 125 3.48 -3.38 12.21
CA SER A 125 2.64 -4.30 12.99
C SER A 125 1.81 -3.52 14.00
N ASP A 126 0.67 -4.07 14.37
CA ASP A 126 -0.19 -3.53 15.43
C ASP A 126 -0.40 -4.61 16.53
N PRO A 127 -1.14 -4.32 17.63
CA PRO A 127 -1.39 -5.30 18.67
C PRO A 127 -2.08 -6.60 18.21
N ALA A 128 -2.76 -6.57 17.05
CA ALA A 128 -3.51 -7.71 16.55
C ALA A 128 -2.71 -8.55 15.54
N GLN A 129 -1.88 -7.88 14.70
CA GLN A 129 -1.22 -8.59 13.59
C GLN A 129 -0.07 -7.80 12.96
N TRP A 130 0.70 -8.51 12.14
CA TRP A 130 1.67 -7.94 11.22
C TRP A 130 1.02 -7.54 9.90
N HIS A 131 1.34 -6.33 9.40
CA HIS A 131 0.85 -5.76 8.15
C HIS A 131 1.97 -5.68 7.10
N PRO A 132 2.31 -6.76 6.42
CA PRO A 132 3.44 -6.79 5.47
C PRO A 132 3.23 -5.90 4.23
N SER A 133 2.01 -5.45 3.95
CA SER A 133 1.68 -4.52 2.86
C SER A 133 1.72 -3.04 3.27
N LEU A 134 1.93 -2.74 4.54
CA LEU A 134 2.19 -1.40 5.05
C LEU A 134 3.69 -1.30 5.35
N LEU A 135 4.47 -0.79 4.40
CA LEU A 135 5.93 -0.81 4.52
C LEU A 135 6.60 0.39 3.84
N ALA A 136 7.75 0.79 4.39
CA ALA A 136 8.70 1.67 3.73
C ALA A 136 9.91 0.86 3.24
N LEU A 137 10.48 1.24 2.10
CA LEU A 137 11.64 0.55 1.53
C LEU A 137 12.64 1.52 0.89
N GLN A 138 13.90 1.13 0.96
CA GLN A 138 15.01 1.82 0.32
C GLN A 138 14.92 1.71 -1.21
N PRO A 139 15.49 2.67 -1.98
CA PRO A 139 15.66 2.51 -3.41
C PRO A 139 16.60 1.35 -3.76
N GLY A 140 16.61 0.94 -5.04
CA GLY A 140 17.54 -0.06 -5.56
C GLY A 140 17.13 -1.52 -5.40
N LEU A 141 15.95 -1.82 -4.86
CA LEU A 141 15.48 -3.19 -4.62
C LEU A 141 14.72 -3.83 -5.81
N ALA A 142 14.50 -3.08 -6.90
CA ALA A 142 13.70 -3.56 -8.04
C ALA A 142 14.27 -4.84 -8.68
N ALA A 143 15.59 -4.92 -8.85
CA ALA A 143 16.25 -6.11 -9.42
C ALA A 143 16.09 -7.35 -8.52
N ALA A 144 16.22 -7.18 -7.20
CA ALA A 144 16.02 -8.26 -6.22
C ALA A 144 14.57 -8.75 -6.21
N LEU A 145 13.60 -7.84 -6.30
CA LEU A 145 12.18 -8.20 -6.40
C LEU A 145 11.87 -8.92 -7.72
N ALA A 146 12.40 -8.44 -8.84
CA ALA A 146 12.24 -9.10 -10.14
C ALA A 146 12.81 -10.52 -10.14
N ALA A 147 13.98 -10.74 -9.55
CA ALA A 147 14.59 -12.07 -9.40
C ALA A 147 13.73 -13.00 -8.52
N TYR A 148 13.20 -12.50 -7.40
CA TYR A 148 12.28 -13.24 -6.53
C TYR A 148 11.01 -13.66 -7.28
N LEU A 149 10.41 -12.78 -8.07
CA LEU A 149 9.22 -13.09 -8.89
C LEU A 149 9.55 -14.11 -9.99
N ALA A 150 10.69 -13.98 -10.65
CA ALA A 150 11.17 -14.91 -11.67
C ALA A 150 11.42 -16.32 -11.11
N SER A 151 11.83 -16.44 -9.84
CA SER A 151 11.99 -17.73 -9.16
C SER A 151 10.68 -18.38 -8.71
N GLY A 152 9.54 -17.77 -9.02
CA GLY A 152 8.21 -18.27 -8.64
C GLY A 152 7.68 -17.72 -7.32
N GLY A 153 8.39 -16.81 -6.66
CA GLY A 153 7.93 -16.13 -5.45
C GLY A 153 6.69 -15.28 -5.73
N ARG A 154 5.72 -15.28 -4.79
CA ARG A 154 4.43 -14.55 -4.98
C ARG A 154 3.96 -13.80 -3.73
N SER A 155 4.53 -14.09 -2.56
CA SER A 155 4.08 -13.48 -1.31
C SER A 155 5.00 -12.37 -0.83
N ILE A 156 4.44 -11.26 -0.34
CA ILE A 156 5.22 -10.19 0.30
C ILE A 156 6.02 -10.75 1.47
N ARG A 157 5.43 -11.60 2.32
CA ARG A 157 6.12 -12.21 3.47
C ARG A 157 7.36 -13.01 3.05
N GLY A 158 7.25 -13.81 1.99
CA GLY A 158 8.37 -14.57 1.46
C GLY A 158 9.48 -13.68 0.90
N TRP A 159 9.13 -12.59 0.23
CA TRP A 159 10.11 -11.62 -0.26
C TRP A 159 10.80 -10.88 0.89
N LEU A 160 10.05 -10.41 1.88
CA LEU A 160 10.61 -9.72 3.05
C LEU A 160 11.58 -10.62 3.83
N ALA A 161 11.37 -11.93 3.86
CA ALA A 161 12.27 -12.89 4.50
C ALA A 161 13.66 -13.00 3.80
N THR A 162 13.79 -12.49 2.57
CA THR A 162 15.06 -12.46 1.83
C THR A 162 15.86 -11.15 2.04
N LEU A 163 15.32 -10.22 2.79
CA LEU A 163 15.85 -8.87 2.96
C LEU A 163 16.23 -8.56 4.42
N GLN A 164 17.05 -7.53 4.59
CA GLN A 164 17.23 -6.88 5.90
C GLN A 164 15.94 -6.12 6.23
N HIS A 165 15.09 -6.76 7.00
CA HIS A 165 13.74 -6.33 7.30
C HIS A 165 13.50 -6.21 8.79
N GLN A 166 12.85 -5.11 9.20
CA GLN A 166 12.36 -4.87 10.55
C GLN A 166 10.85 -4.63 10.55
N SER A 167 10.15 -5.07 11.59
CA SER A 167 8.75 -4.68 11.84
C SER A 167 8.69 -3.60 12.91
N LEU A 168 8.07 -2.47 12.58
CA LEU A 168 7.78 -1.37 13.51
C LEU A 168 6.43 -1.58 14.16
N HIS A 169 6.38 -1.60 15.49
CA HIS A 169 5.12 -1.70 16.21
C HIS A 169 4.39 -0.33 16.29
N VAL A 170 3.12 -0.33 15.90
CA VAL A 170 2.18 0.79 16.01
C VAL A 170 1.17 0.43 17.09
N ALA A 171 1.02 1.27 18.13
CA ALA A 171 0.11 0.98 19.24
C ALA A 171 -1.38 1.00 18.83
N GLN A 172 -1.73 1.82 17.82
CA GLN A 172 -3.08 1.90 17.29
C GLN A 172 -3.37 0.68 16.41
N LYS A 173 -4.56 0.07 16.59
CA LYS A 173 -5.04 -0.99 15.68
C LYS A 173 -5.30 -0.41 14.29
N LEU A 174 -4.74 -1.07 13.27
CA LEU A 174 -4.91 -0.70 11.88
C LEU A 174 -6.02 -1.57 11.26
N PRO A 175 -7.14 -0.99 10.79
CA PRO A 175 -8.23 -1.75 10.19
C PRO A 175 -7.78 -2.56 8.98
N ASN A 176 -8.35 -3.74 8.81
CA ASN A 176 -8.14 -4.60 7.65
C ASN A 176 -9.49 -4.82 6.94
N LEU A 177 -9.70 -4.15 5.82
CA LEU A 177 -10.97 -4.11 5.11
C LEU A 177 -11.01 -5.11 3.94
N ASN A 178 -10.69 -6.37 4.18
CA ASN A 178 -10.64 -7.40 3.13
C ASN A 178 -12.00 -7.95 2.70
N THR A 179 -13.10 -7.54 3.34
CA THR A 179 -14.47 -7.96 3.04
C THR A 179 -15.43 -6.78 3.09
N LEU A 180 -16.53 -6.83 2.34
CA LEU A 180 -17.59 -5.82 2.41
C LEU A 180 -18.19 -5.72 3.81
N ALA A 181 -18.31 -6.84 4.53
CA ALA A 181 -18.77 -6.85 5.92
C ALA A 181 -17.86 -6.02 6.84
N ALA A 182 -16.53 -6.09 6.64
CA ALA A 182 -15.60 -5.27 7.42
C ALA A 182 -15.70 -3.78 7.06
N VAL A 183 -16.00 -3.44 5.82
CA VAL A 183 -16.28 -2.05 5.40
C VAL A 183 -17.54 -1.53 6.08
N HIS A 184 -18.64 -2.27 6.02
CA HIS A 184 -19.91 -1.89 6.67
C HIS A 184 -19.77 -1.78 8.19
N GLN A 185 -19.00 -2.67 8.83
CA GLN A 185 -18.73 -2.59 10.27
C GLN A 185 -17.95 -1.32 10.64
N LEU A 186 -16.96 -0.96 9.84
CA LEU A 186 -16.20 0.28 10.03
C LEU A 186 -17.09 1.50 9.79
N GLU A 187 -17.98 1.46 8.80
CA GLU A 187 -18.91 2.54 8.46
C GLU A 187 -19.83 2.91 9.63
N GLN A 188 -20.31 1.90 10.39
CA GLN A 188 -21.13 2.13 11.59
C GLN A 188 -20.38 2.88 12.70
N GLN A 189 -19.06 2.86 12.67
CA GLN A 189 -18.16 3.51 13.65
C GLN A 189 -17.47 4.73 13.06
N TRP A 190 -17.72 5.02 11.77
CA TRP A 190 -17.07 6.14 11.09
C TRP A 190 -17.68 7.46 11.60
N PRO A 191 -16.85 8.45 11.98
CA PRO A 191 -17.37 9.75 12.39
C PRO A 191 -18.19 10.35 11.24
N ALA A 192 -19.35 10.94 11.58
CA ALA A 192 -20.08 11.76 10.63
C ALA A 192 -19.23 12.99 10.28
N ASP A 193 -19.11 13.30 9.01
CA ASP A 193 -18.42 14.51 8.51
C ASP A 193 -19.15 15.78 8.93
#